data_00930b02ecb515244cbceeb61210771b
#
_entry.id   00930b02ecb515244cbceeb61210771b
#
_cell.length_a   1.000
_cell.length_b   1.000
_cell.length_c   1.000
_cell.angle_alpha   90.00
_cell.angle_beta   90.00
_cell.angle_gamma   90.00
#
_symmetry.space_group_name_H-M   'P 1'
#
loop_
_entity.id
_entity.type
_entity.pdbx_description
1 polymer ?
#
loop_
_entity_poly.entity_id
_entity_poly.type
_entity_poly.pdbx_seq_one_letter_code
_entity_poly.pdbx_strand_id
1 'polypeptide(L)'
;MVLVLRRTALFVVIVLAWALLAAAVAHSATLDREVVAFSGFAPGTIVVKTGKRRLYYVIDEQRALRFSVGVGRSGKTWTGRARVEGKYVRPAWAPPQAIRGEHPNLPDVIAGGAANNPMGAAALTLRGGEYTIHGTNRPASIGGFVSYGCIRMHNRDIVELYRLVAVGTPVIVER
;
A
#
# COMPACT_ATOMS: atom_id res chain seq x y z
N MET A 1 44.40 -38.01 8.18
CA MET A 1 43.69 -37.16 9.17
C MET A 1 43.57 -35.66 8.73
N VAL A 2 44.57 -35.09 8.07
CA VAL A 2 44.58 -33.66 7.64
C VAL A 2 43.59 -33.33 6.51
N LEU A 3 43.30 -34.29 5.63
CA LEU A 3 42.41 -34.08 4.47
C LEU A 3 40.90 -33.96 4.84
N VAL A 4 40.48 -34.65 5.91
CA VAL A 4 39.11 -34.65 6.40
C VAL A 4 38.76 -33.30 7.11
N LEU A 5 39.73 -32.75 7.87
CA LEU A 5 39.53 -31.46 8.54
C LEU A 5 39.38 -30.28 7.57
N ARG A 6 40.05 -30.32 6.39
CA ARG A 6 39.94 -29.25 5.38
C ARG A 6 38.57 -29.25 4.66
N ARG A 7 37.96 -30.43 4.46
CA ARG A 7 36.65 -30.53 3.84
C ARG A 7 35.52 -30.05 4.76
N THR A 8 35.59 -30.35 6.04
CA THR A 8 34.60 -29.87 7.04
C THR A 8 34.66 -28.36 7.25
N ALA A 9 35.86 -27.76 7.29
CA ALA A 9 36.01 -26.31 7.41
C ALA A 9 35.42 -25.55 6.19
N LEU A 10 35.61 -26.10 4.97
CA LEU A 10 35.06 -25.48 3.77
C LEU A 10 33.53 -25.52 3.73
N PHE A 11 32.90 -26.65 4.16
CA PHE A 11 31.45 -26.77 4.25
C PHE A 11 30.84 -25.80 5.28
N VAL A 12 31.45 -25.60 6.44
CA VAL A 12 30.99 -24.68 7.47
C VAL A 12 31.04 -23.22 6.98
N VAL A 13 32.10 -22.83 6.27
CA VAL A 13 32.21 -21.48 5.69
C VAL A 13 31.15 -21.21 4.62
N ILE A 14 30.86 -22.21 3.76
CA ILE A 14 29.83 -22.09 2.72
C ILE A 14 28.43 -21.96 3.35
N VAL A 15 28.11 -22.75 4.36
CA VAL A 15 26.80 -22.70 5.05
C VAL A 15 26.62 -21.35 5.77
N LEU A 16 27.66 -20.83 6.42
CA LEU A 16 27.62 -19.51 7.07
C LEU A 16 27.46 -18.36 6.05
N ALA A 17 28.10 -18.46 4.89
CA ALA A 17 27.95 -17.46 3.83
C ALA A 17 26.51 -17.44 3.25
N TRP A 18 25.90 -18.60 3.08
CA TRP A 18 24.50 -18.71 2.64
C TRP A 18 23.49 -18.19 3.69
N ALA A 19 23.75 -18.42 4.97
CA ALA A 19 22.93 -17.91 6.06
C ALA A 19 23.00 -16.38 6.17
N LEU A 20 24.17 -15.77 5.97
CA LEU A 20 24.34 -14.32 5.94
C LEU A 20 23.69 -13.67 4.70
N LEU A 21 23.74 -14.32 3.54
CA LEU A 21 23.10 -13.85 2.34
C LEU A 21 21.56 -13.91 2.45
N ALA A 22 21.02 -14.98 3.06
CA ALA A 22 19.59 -15.11 3.32
C ALA A 22 19.06 -14.06 4.31
N ALA A 23 19.84 -13.70 5.33
CA ALA A 23 19.50 -12.64 6.28
C ALA A 23 19.47 -11.24 5.61
N ALA A 24 20.39 -10.97 4.67
CA ALA A 24 20.41 -9.72 3.92
C ALA A 24 19.21 -9.55 3.00
N VAL A 25 18.74 -10.63 2.36
CA VAL A 25 17.54 -10.62 1.50
C VAL A 25 16.26 -10.44 2.33
N ALA A 26 16.18 -11.02 3.52
CA ALA A 26 15.04 -10.83 4.43
C ALA A 26 14.90 -9.36 4.92
N HIS A 27 16.01 -8.63 5.05
CA HIS A 27 16.00 -7.22 5.44
C HIS A 27 15.50 -6.29 4.33
N SER A 28 15.64 -6.65 3.07
CA SER A 28 15.17 -5.85 1.92
C SER A 28 13.65 -5.87 1.72
N ALA A 29 12.95 -6.85 2.26
CA ALA A 29 11.50 -7.00 2.10
C ALA A 29 10.66 -6.15 3.08
N THR A 30 11.29 -5.48 4.06
CA THR A 30 10.61 -4.71 5.12
C THR A 30 10.54 -3.20 4.85
N LEU A 31 11.13 -2.70 3.77
CA LEU A 31 11.37 -1.26 3.55
C LEU A 31 10.19 -0.45 2.99
N ASP A 32 9.04 -1.05 2.67
CA ASP A 32 7.88 -0.29 2.19
C ASP A 32 7.06 0.37 3.31
N ARG A 33 7.32 -0.01 4.54
CA ARG A 33 6.68 0.49 5.75
C ARG A 33 7.73 0.90 6.78
N GLU A 34 7.69 2.14 7.18
CA GLU A 34 8.69 2.72 8.09
C GLU A 34 8.03 3.71 9.03
N VAL A 35 8.42 3.69 10.31
CA VAL A 35 8.12 4.80 11.24
C VAL A 35 9.09 5.93 10.93
N VAL A 36 8.54 7.08 10.58
CA VAL A 36 9.32 8.27 10.19
C VAL A 36 8.97 9.47 11.07
N ALA A 37 9.88 10.42 11.16
CA ALA A 37 9.59 11.74 11.70
C ALA A 37 8.56 12.44 10.81
N PHE A 38 7.45 12.84 11.41
CA PHE A 38 6.32 13.47 10.71
C PHE A 38 5.50 14.27 11.69
N SER A 39 5.32 15.57 11.45
CA SER A 39 4.63 16.49 12.37
C SER A 39 3.66 17.41 11.63
N GLY A 40 2.89 18.20 12.39
CA GLY A 40 1.94 19.16 11.84
C GLY A 40 0.55 18.59 11.57
N PHE A 41 0.27 17.34 11.99
CA PHE A 41 -1.03 16.71 11.84
C PHE A 41 -1.43 16.00 13.14
N ALA A 42 -2.73 15.97 13.43
CA ALA A 42 -3.25 15.30 14.61
C ALA A 42 -3.06 13.77 14.54
N PRO A 43 -2.75 13.10 15.67
CA PRO A 43 -2.70 11.65 15.75
C PRO A 43 -3.98 10.99 15.20
N GLY A 44 -3.84 9.83 14.56
CA GLY A 44 -4.94 9.11 13.92
C GLY A 44 -5.34 9.66 12.54
N THR A 45 -4.68 10.69 12.02
CA THR A 45 -4.96 11.24 10.69
C THR A 45 -4.21 10.45 9.61
N ILE A 46 -4.87 10.22 8.46
CA ILE A 46 -4.22 9.76 7.23
C ILE A 46 -3.81 11.00 6.42
N VAL A 47 -2.54 11.10 6.04
CA VAL A 47 -2.04 12.17 5.16
C VAL A 47 -1.44 11.55 3.90
N VAL A 48 -1.93 11.94 2.73
CA VAL A 48 -1.42 11.49 1.44
C VAL A 48 -0.67 12.63 0.76
N LYS A 49 0.63 12.45 0.52
CA LYS A 49 1.46 13.37 -0.27
C LYS A 49 1.54 12.81 -1.70
N THR A 50 0.66 13.29 -2.60
CA THR A 50 0.53 12.74 -3.95
C THR A 50 1.81 12.90 -4.78
N GLY A 51 2.47 14.05 -4.71
CA GLY A 51 3.74 14.29 -5.39
C GLY A 51 4.86 13.34 -4.95
N LYS A 52 4.87 12.93 -3.69
CA LYS A 52 5.81 11.95 -3.13
C LYS A 52 5.37 10.51 -3.32
N ARG A 53 4.11 10.28 -3.69
CA ARG A 53 3.46 8.95 -3.76
C ARG A 53 3.62 8.18 -2.45
N ARG A 54 3.32 8.88 -1.34
CA ARG A 54 3.40 8.35 0.03
C ARG A 54 2.11 8.62 0.79
N LEU A 55 1.73 7.67 1.62
CA LEU A 55 0.68 7.80 2.62
C LEU A 55 1.33 7.71 4.01
N TYR A 56 0.90 8.56 4.90
CA TYR A 56 1.32 8.62 6.30
C TYR A 56 0.11 8.41 7.19
N TYR A 57 0.20 7.47 8.12
CA TYR A 57 -0.72 7.35 9.23
C TYR A 57 -0.06 7.93 10.47
N VAL A 58 -0.59 9.03 10.98
CA VAL A 58 0.00 9.79 12.09
C VAL A 58 -0.19 9.01 13.39
N ILE A 59 0.91 8.61 14.02
CA ILE A 59 0.92 7.86 15.28
C ILE A 59 0.80 8.82 16.46
N ASP A 60 1.61 9.86 16.47
CA ASP A 60 1.69 10.91 17.48
C ASP A 60 2.12 12.24 16.86
N GLU A 61 2.40 13.24 17.66
CA GLU A 61 2.73 14.60 17.21
C GLU A 61 4.03 14.70 16.39
N GLN A 62 4.88 13.66 16.44
CA GLN A 62 6.22 13.66 15.84
C GLN A 62 6.47 12.52 14.88
N ARG A 63 5.60 11.49 14.84
CA ARG A 63 5.85 10.25 14.10
C ARG A 63 4.64 9.78 13.30
N ALA A 64 4.92 9.15 12.17
CA ALA A 64 3.91 8.46 11.37
C ALA A 64 4.45 7.13 10.80
N LEU A 65 3.54 6.19 10.53
CA LEU A 65 3.79 5.08 9.63
C LEU A 65 3.73 5.59 8.20
N ARG A 66 4.79 5.35 7.43
CA ARG A 66 4.89 5.71 6.02
C ARG A 66 4.68 4.49 5.14
N PHE A 67 3.83 4.65 4.11
CA PHE A 67 3.55 3.63 3.10
C PHE A 67 3.81 4.17 1.70
N SER A 68 4.31 3.31 0.81
CA SER A 68 4.36 3.60 -0.61
C SER A 68 2.96 3.44 -1.22
N VAL A 69 2.54 4.37 -2.09
CA VAL A 69 1.22 4.34 -2.71
C VAL A 69 1.27 4.66 -4.20
N GLY A 70 0.32 4.10 -4.95
CA GLY A 70 -0.03 4.58 -6.28
C GLY A 70 -1.12 5.64 -6.17
N VAL A 71 -1.01 6.72 -6.94
CA VAL A 71 -1.92 7.86 -6.90
C VAL A 71 -2.53 8.18 -8.27
N GLY A 72 -3.40 9.18 -8.35
CA GLY A 72 -4.01 9.63 -9.58
C GLY A 72 -2.98 9.97 -10.66
N ARG A 73 -3.22 9.52 -11.92
CA ARG A 73 -2.46 9.94 -13.09
C ARG A 73 -2.64 11.44 -13.35
N SER A 74 -1.88 11.99 -14.29
CA SER A 74 -1.99 13.40 -14.70
C SER A 74 -3.46 13.78 -14.98
N GLY A 75 -3.91 14.90 -14.42
CA GLY A 75 -5.30 15.38 -14.51
C GLY A 75 -6.32 14.59 -13.65
N LYS A 76 -5.89 13.56 -12.90
CA LYS A 76 -6.74 12.75 -12.01
C LYS A 76 -6.28 12.79 -10.56
N THR A 77 -5.28 13.57 -10.22
CA THR A 77 -4.91 13.85 -8.83
C THR A 77 -5.86 14.87 -8.22
N TRP A 78 -6.14 14.72 -6.94
CA TRP A 78 -6.94 15.68 -6.17
C TRP A 78 -6.21 16.05 -4.89
N THR A 79 -6.64 17.14 -4.29
CA THR A 79 -6.18 17.61 -2.97
C THR A 79 -7.39 18.03 -2.16
N GLY A 80 -7.27 17.99 -0.84
CA GLY A 80 -8.35 18.39 0.05
C GLY A 80 -8.46 17.51 1.28
N ARG A 81 -9.62 17.57 1.92
CA ARG A 81 -9.95 16.83 3.15
C ARG A 81 -11.12 15.89 2.90
N ALA A 82 -11.03 14.70 3.44
CA ALA A 82 -12.10 13.70 3.46
C ALA A 82 -12.15 13.01 4.82
N ARG A 83 -13.03 12.04 4.96
CA ARG A 83 -13.07 11.10 6.09
C ARG A 83 -13.32 9.70 5.57
N VAL A 84 -12.80 8.71 6.26
CA VAL A 84 -13.17 7.31 6.01
C VAL A 84 -14.66 7.15 6.26
N GLU A 85 -15.41 6.71 5.25
CA GLU A 85 -16.85 6.49 5.30
C GLU A 85 -17.20 5.03 5.53
N GLY A 86 -16.45 4.13 4.92
CA GLY A 86 -16.66 2.69 5.04
C GLY A 86 -15.36 1.91 4.97
N LYS A 87 -15.41 0.69 5.52
CA LYS A 87 -14.27 -0.24 5.60
C LYS A 87 -14.74 -1.61 5.09
N TYR A 88 -14.05 -2.16 4.10
CA TYR A 88 -14.45 -3.40 3.42
C TYR A 88 -13.29 -4.35 3.24
N VAL A 89 -13.49 -5.62 3.53
CA VAL A 89 -12.54 -6.71 3.27
C VAL A 89 -12.91 -7.37 1.95
N ARG A 90 -11.95 -7.47 1.03
CA ARG A 90 -12.15 -8.07 -0.31
C ARG A 90 -13.44 -7.60 -0.98
N PRO A 91 -13.67 -6.27 -1.14
CA PRO A 91 -14.91 -5.78 -1.72
C PRO A 91 -15.06 -6.23 -3.17
N ALA A 92 -16.30 -6.44 -3.61
CA ALA A 92 -16.60 -6.48 -5.03
C ALA A 92 -16.34 -5.10 -5.66
N TRP A 93 -16.07 -5.06 -6.94
CA TRP A 93 -15.77 -3.83 -7.65
C TRP A 93 -16.65 -3.68 -8.90
N ALA A 94 -17.43 -2.62 -8.94
CA ALA A 94 -18.14 -2.16 -10.13
C ALA A 94 -17.33 -1.02 -10.76
N PRO A 95 -16.90 -1.15 -12.04
CA PRO A 95 -16.13 -0.09 -12.69
C PRO A 95 -16.93 1.22 -12.75
N PRO A 96 -16.39 2.35 -12.27
CA PRO A 96 -16.99 3.66 -12.47
C PRO A 96 -17.16 3.99 -13.97
N GLN A 97 -18.12 4.85 -14.31
CA GLN A 97 -18.43 5.21 -15.70
C GLN A 97 -17.20 5.70 -16.48
N ALA A 98 -16.35 6.52 -15.85
CA ALA A 98 -15.11 7.00 -16.46
C ALA A 98 -14.16 5.87 -16.88
N ILE A 99 -14.12 4.77 -16.11
CA ILE A 99 -13.30 3.59 -16.43
C ILE A 99 -13.99 2.75 -17.50
N ARG A 100 -15.32 2.59 -17.45
CA ARG A 100 -16.09 1.87 -18.48
C ARG A 100 -15.95 2.51 -19.86
N GLY A 101 -15.94 3.84 -19.94
CA GLY A 101 -15.75 4.57 -21.19
C GLY A 101 -14.40 4.28 -21.87
N GLU A 102 -13.34 4.08 -21.08
CA GLU A 102 -12.02 3.71 -21.61
C GLU A 102 -11.85 2.18 -21.79
N HIS A 103 -12.67 1.37 -21.12
CA HIS A 103 -12.58 -0.10 -21.08
C HIS A 103 -13.98 -0.74 -21.19
N PRO A 104 -14.63 -0.68 -22.38
CA PRO A 104 -16.04 -1.10 -22.53
C PRO A 104 -16.26 -2.61 -22.32
N ASN A 105 -15.20 -3.42 -22.41
CA ASN A 105 -15.29 -4.89 -22.24
C ASN A 105 -15.15 -5.33 -20.77
N LEU A 106 -15.07 -4.41 -19.81
CA LEU A 106 -15.05 -4.78 -18.40
C LEU A 106 -16.43 -5.32 -17.98
N PRO A 107 -16.48 -6.38 -17.14
CA PRO A 107 -17.72 -6.88 -16.57
C PRO A 107 -18.38 -5.80 -15.68
N ASP A 108 -19.68 -5.90 -15.48
CA ASP A 108 -20.43 -4.98 -14.63
C ASP A 108 -19.95 -4.98 -13.19
N VAL A 109 -19.61 -6.15 -12.68
CA VAL A 109 -19.05 -6.34 -11.34
C VAL A 109 -17.96 -7.41 -11.39
N ILE A 110 -16.83 -7.14 -10.74
CA ILE A 110 -15.81 -8.14 -10.44
C ILE A 110 -15.97 -8.56 -8.97
N ALA A 111 -16.14 -9.84 -8.74
CA ALA A 111 -16.37 -10.41 -7.41
C ALA A 111 -15.23 -10.07 -6.44
N GLY A 112 -15.58 -9.92 -5.18
CA GLY A 112 -14.61 -9.70 -4.10
C GLY A 112 -13.64 -10.87 -3.97
N GLY A 113 -12.34 -10.56 -3.88
CA GLY A 113 -11.29 -11.57 -3.77
C GLY A 113 -10.89 -12.25 -5.09
N ALA A 114 -11.55 -11.95 -6.23
CA ALA A 114 -11.12 -12.44 -7.53
C ALA A 114 -9.72 -11.89 -7.88
N ALA A 115 -8.88 -12.70 -8.55
CA ALA A 115 -7.51 -12.33 -8.89
C ALA A 115 -7.41 -11.09 -9.78
N ASN A 116 -8.42 -10.85 -10.62
CA ASN A 116 -8.53 -9.68 -11.48
C ASN A 116 -9.20 -8.46 -10.81
N ASN A 117 -9.64 -8.57 -9.54
CA ASN A 117 -10.28 -7.46 -8.83
C ASN A 117 -9.24 -6.39 -8.44
N PRO A 118 -9.37 -5.15 -8.94
CA PRO A 118 -8.40 -4.09 -8.68
C PRO A 118 -8.39 -3.58 -7.23
N MET A 119 -9.42 -3.88 -6.43
CA MET A 119 -9.54 -3.39 -5.04
C MET A 119 -8.61 -4.14 -4.08
N GLY A 120 -8.14 -5.33 -4.46
CA GLY A 120 -7.23 -6.11 -3.65
C GLY A 120 -7.84 -6.62 -2.33
N ALA A 121 -7.02 -6.63 -1.26
CA ALA A 121 -7.36 -7.29 0.00
C ALA A 121 -8.34 -6.51 0.89
N ALA A 122 -8.36 -5.18 0.81
CA ALA A 122 -9.25 -4.33 1.59
C ALA A 122 -9.41 -2.95 0.92
N ALA A 123 -10.44 -2.22 1.35
CA ALA A 123 -10.72 -0.86 0.91
C ALA A 123 -11.30 0.00 2.03
N LEU A 124 -10.95 1.29 1.98
CA LEU A 124 -11.47 2.37 2.81
C LEU A 124 -12.13 3.37 1.86
N THR A 125 -13.46 3.44 1.81
CA THR A 125 -14.17 4.46 1.02
C THR A 125 -14.06 5.81 1.73
N LEU A 126 -13.96 6.88 0.95
CA LEU A 126 -13.89 8.23 1.46
C LEU A 126 -15.24 8.94 1.26
N ARG A 127 -15.60 9.77 2.23
CA ARG A 127 -16.85 10.55 2.15
C ARG A 127 -16.86 11.41 0.89
N GLY A 128 -17.97 11.40 0.19
CA GLY A 128 -18.12 11.98 -1.15
C GLY A 128 -18.14 10.94 -2.26
N GLY A 129 -17.83 9.66 -1.93
CA GLY A 129 -18.10 8.48 -2.79
C GLY A 129 -17.18 8.28 -3.99
N GLU A 130 -16.36 9.29 -4.36
CA GLU A 130 -15.57 9.21 -5.59
C GLU A 130 -14.22 8.50 -5.42
N TYR A 131 -13.63 8.54 -4.22
CA TYR A 131 -12.27 8.06 -3.98
C TYR A 131 -12.21 7.01 -2.88
N THR A 132 -11.23 6.14 -3.03
CA THR A 132 -11.01 5.00 -2.13
C THR A 132 -9.52 4.81 -1.91
N ILE A 133 -9.13 4.45 -0.70
CA ILE A 133 -7.80 3.91 -0.39
C ILE A 133 -7.96 2.39 -0.39
N HIS A 134 -7.23 1.67 -1.24
CA HIS A 134 -7.47 0.23 -1.42
C HIS A 134 -6.20 -0.55 -1.77
N GLY A 135 -6.26 -1.86 -1.65
CA GLY A 135 -5.23 -2.77 -2.12
C GLY A 135 -5.07 -2.77 -3.64
N THR A 136 -4.43 -3.77 -4.19
CA THR A 136 -4.28 -3.86 -5.65
C THR A 136 -4.04 -5.29 -6.11
N ASN A 137 -4.47 -5.59 -7.32
CA ASN A 137 -4.07 -6.78 -8.08
C ASN A 137 -2.83 -6.51 -8.97
N ARG A 138 -2.29 -5.27 -8.95
CA ARG A 138 -1.12 -4.86 -9.72
C ARG A 138 -0.07 -4.22 -8.81
N PRO A 139 0.67 -5.00 -8.00
CA PRO A 139 1.61 -4.46 -7.00
C PRO A 139 2.71 -3.58 -7.63
N ALA A 140 3.14 -3.85 -8.86
CA ALA A 140 4.10 -3.01 -9.59
C ALA A 140 3.60 -1.58 -9.90
N SER A 141 2.31 -1.29 -9.70
CA SER A 141 1.73 0.05 -9.86
C SER A 141 1.96 0.97 -8.65
N ILE A 142 2.45 0.42 -7.53
CA ILE A 142 2.74 1.20 -6.33
C ILE A 142 3.98 2.07 -6.56
N GLY A 143 3.93 3.31 -6.11
CA GLY A 143 4.95 4.34 -6.40
C GLY A 143 4.72 5.11 -7.71
N GLY A 144 3.66 4.79 -8.47
CA GLY A 144 3.32 5.41 -9.74
C GLY A 144 2.14 6.38 -9.69
N PHE A 145 1.98 7.15 -10.79
CA PHE A 145 0.79 7.95 -11.09
C PHE A 145 -0.11 7.13 -12.02
N VAL A 146 -1.01 6.31 -11.46
CA VAL A 146 -1.60 5.17 -12.17
C VAL A 146 -3.12 5.03 -12.03
N SER A 147 -3.77 5.81 -11.17
CA SER A 147 -5.20 5.66 -10.88
C SER A 147 -6.04 6.79 -11.48
N TYR A 148 -7.36 6.67 -11.31
CA TYR A 148 -8.33 7.73 -11.61
C TYR A 148 -8.63 8.64 -10.40
N GLY A 149 -7.74 8.66 -9.40
CA GLY A 149 -7.86 9.45 -8.18
C GLY A 149 -7.78 8.62 -6.91
N CYS A 150 -8.11 7.33 -6.95
CA CYS A 150 -7.96 6.42 -5.81
C CYS A 150 -6.49 6.27 -5.39
N ILE A 151 -6.29 5.95 -4.13
CA ILE A 151 -4.97 5.70 -3.54
C ILE A 151 -4.79 4.19 -3.45
N ARG A 152 -3.82 3.65 -4.21
CA ARG A 152 -3.48 2.22 -4.22
C ARG A 152 -2.38 1.92 -3.24
N MET A 153 -2.53 0.83 -2.52
CA MET A 153 -1.55 0.30 -1.57
C MET A 153 -1.19 -1.16 -1.92
N HIS A 154 -0.05 -1.64 -1.47
CA HIS A 154 0.17 -3.09 -1.40
C HIS A 154 -0.90 -3.73 -0.51
N ASN A 155 -1.29 -4.97 -0.83
CA ASN A 155 -2.34 -5.67 -0.08
C ASN A 155 -1.99 -5.85 1.40
N ARG A 156 -0.72 -6.10 1.74
CA ARG A 156 -0.25 -6.17 3.13
C ARG A 156 -0.44 -4.84 3.86
N ASP A 157 -0.13 -3.73 3.17
CA ASP A 157 -0.13 -2.39 3.76
C ASP A 157 -1.55 -1.88 4.01
N ILE A 158 -2.48 -2.11 3.06
CA ILE A 158 -3.89 -1.74 3.27
C ILE A 158 -4.54 -2.56 4.38
N VAL A 159 -4.19 -3.85 4.54
CA VAL A 159 -4.70 -4.68 5.64
C VAL A 159 -4.23 -4.15 6.98
N GLU A 160 -3.01 -3.64 7.07
CA GLU A 160 -2.51 -2.99 8.27
C GLU A 160 -3.20 -1.66 8.53
N LEU A 161 -3.24 -0.77 7.55
CA LEU A 161 -3.93 0.52 7.68
C LEU A 161 -5.41 0.31 8.08
N TYR A 162 -6.06 -0.69 7.49
CA TYR A 162 -7.43 -1.08 7.83
C TYR A 162 -7.62 -1.39 9.33
N ARG A 163 -6.63 -2.02 9.98
CA ARG A 163 -6.69 -2.33 11.42
C ARG A 163 -6.51 -1.09 12.30
N LEU A 164 -5.75 -0.12 11.83
CA LEU A 164 -5.40 1.10 12.57
C LEU A 164 -6.50 2.16 12.52
N VAL A 165 -7.33 2.18 11.47
CA VAL A 165 -8.30 3.26 11.23
C VAL A 165 -9.73 2.85 11.56
N ALA A 166 -10.55 3.83 11.90
CA ALA A 166 -11.99 3.70 12.12
C ALA A 166 -12.77 4.47 11.04
N VAL A 167 -14.08 4.19 10.91
CA VAL A 167 -15.00 5.08 10.22
C VAL A 167 -14.95 6.44 10.89
N GLY A 168 -14.90 7.53 10.10
CA GLY A 168 -14.70 8.89 10.59
C GLY A 168 -13.24 9.35 10.64
N THR A 169 -12.25 8.44 10.51
CA THR A 169 -10.82 8.81 10.46
C THR A 169 -10.58 9.93 9.45
N PRO A 170 -9.93 11.06 9.85
CA PRO A 170 -9.61 12.16 8.94
C PRO A 170 -8.61 11.73 7.86
N VAL A 171 -8.82 12.22 6.64
CA VAL A 171 -7.93 12.02 5.49
C VAL A 171 -7.61 13.38 4.89
N ILE A 172 -6.33 13.67 4.75
CA ILE A 172 -5.82 14.90 4.13
C ILE A 172 -4.99 14.49 2.92
N VAL A 173 -5.30 15.07 1.76
CA VAL A 173 -4.58 14.79 0.51
C VAL A 173 -3.95 16.09 0.03
N GLU A 174 -2.64 16.06 -0.16
CA GLU A 174 -1.81 17.18 -0.59
C GLU A 174 -0.88 16.77 -1.74
N ARG A 175 -0.29 17.75 -2.42
CA ARG A 175 0.74 17.51 -3.44
C ARG A 175 2.09 17.10 -2.86
#